data_5a94348d3bba12c06ea80f582bfc7209
#
_entry.id   5a94348d3bba12c06ea80f582bfc7209
#
_cell.length_a   1.000
_cell.length_b   1.000
_cell.length_c   1.000
_cell.angle_alpha   90.00
_cell.angle_beta   90.00
_cell.angle_gamma   90.00
#
_symmetry.space_group_name_H-M   'P 1'
#
loop_
_entity.id
_entity.type
_entity.pdbx_description
1 polymer ?
#
loop_
_entity_poly.entity_id
_entity_poly.type
_entity_poly.pdbx_seq_one_letter_code
_entity_poly.pdbx_strand_id
1 'polypeptide(L)'
;MFRKTKELQSLVNASRKNLKDAERKVENRNILIADLQKKNTELSNENIVVHEENKDLRFENEEQRELIDRIKRIATSNAYNNEKAILNKIKELISDSESEN
;
A
#
# COMPACT_ATOMS: atom_id res chain seq x y z
N MET A 1 52.97 -45.05 4.95
CA MET A 1 53.10 -43.62 4.67
C MET A 1 52.17 -43.15 3.53
N PHE A 2 52.11 -43.86 2.42
CA PHE A 2 51.28 -43.47 1.26
C PHE A 2 49.76 -43.45 1.59
N ARG A 3 49.27 -44.37 2.41
CA ARG A 3 47.85 -44.39 2.81
C ARG A 3 47.43 -43.16 3.58
N LYS A 4 48.25 -42.70 4.56
CA LYS A 4 47.94 -41.52 5.36
C LYS A 4 47.91 -40.23 4.49
N THR A 5 48.83 -40.13 3.53
CA THR A 5 48.85 -39.00 2.60
C THR A 5 47.61 -38.98 1.71
N LYS A 6 47.18 -40.12 1.18
CA LYS A 6 45.98 -40.22 0.38
C LYS A 6 44.72 -39.94 1.19
N GLU A 7 44.64 -40.41 2.43
CA GLU A 7 43.53 -40.16 3.34
C GLU A 7 43.45 -38.67 3.69
N LEU A 8 44.59 -38.03 3.98
CA LEU A 8 44.64 -36.62 4.27
C LEU A 8 44.23 -35.78 3.06
N GLN A 9 44.69 -36.16 1.86
CA GLN A 9 44.33 -35.47 0.64
C GLN A 9 42.83 -35.62 0.33
N SER A 10 42.26 -36.80 0.57
CA SER A 10 40.84 -37.02 0.43
C SER A 10 40.02 -36.15 1.40
N LEU A 11 40.45 -36.05 2.64
CA LEU A 11 39.82 -35.16 3.65
C LEU A 11 39.91 -33.69 3.25
N VAL A 12 41.07 -33.23 2.78
CA VAL A 12 41.25 -31.86 2.30
C VAL A 12 40.32 -31.55 1.13
N ASN A 13 40.22 -32.49 0.16
CA ASN A 13 39.35 -32.33 -1.00
C ASN A 13 37.88 -32.27 -0.59
N ALA A 14 37.44 -33.13 0.35
CA ALA A 14 36.08 -33.09 0.89
C ALA A 14 35.78 -31.80 1.62
N SER A 15 36.74 -31.30 2.42
CA SER A 15 36.60 -30.04 3.16
C SER A 15 36.50 -28.87 2.21
N ARG A 16 37.31 -28.85 1.14
CA ARG A 16 37.24 -27.78 0.11
C ARG A 16 35.89 -27.77 -0.59
N LYS A 17 35.38 -28.96 -0.93
CA LYS A 17 34.04 -29.07 -1.53
C LYS A 17 32.96 -28.55 -0.62
N ASN A 18 33.00 -28.96 0.64
CA ASN A 18 32.03 -28.50 1.65
C ASN A 18 32.09 -26.98 1.85
N LEU A 19 33.29 -26.42 1.85
CA LEU A 19 33.48 -24.97 1.95
C LEU A 19 32.86 -24.24 0.77
N LYS A 20 33.11 -24.70 -0.46
CA LYS A 20 32.53 -24.12 -1.68
C LYS A 20 31.00 -24.20 -1.65
N ASP A 21 30.45 -25.32 -1.22
CA ASP A 21 29.00 -25.50 -1.11
C ASP A 21 28.42 -24.52 -0.06
N ALA A 22 29.10 -24.33 1.07
CA ALA A 22 28.69 -23.40 2.10
C ALA A 22 28.76 -21.93 1.61
N GLU A 23 29.83 -21.57 0.90
CA GLU A 23 29.99 -20.23 0.30
C GLU A 23 28.86 -19.93 -0.69
N ARG A 24 28.52 -20.90 -1.53
CA ARG A 24 27.41 -20.76 -2.48
C ARG A 24 26.07 -20.55 -1.78
N LYS A 25 25.81 -21.29 -0.72
CA LYS A 25 24.58 -21.12 0.08
C LYS A 25 24.51 -19.75 0.72
N VAL A 26 25.62 -19.25 1.26
CA VAL A 26 25.70 -17.92 1.85
C VAL A 26 25.44 -16.85 0.78
N GLU A 27 26.05 -16.98 -0.38
CA GLU A 27 25.85 -16.04 -1.49
C GLU A 27 24.38 -16.03 -1.94
N ASN A 28 23.76 -17.20 -2.11
CA ASN A 28 22.35 -17.33 -2.49
C ASN A 28 21.42 -16.67 -1.44
N ARG A 29 21.72 -16.87 -0.17
CA ARG A 29 20.96 -16.23 0.93
C ARG A 29 21.12 -14.71 0.93
N ASN A 30 22.33 -14.22 0.64
CA ASN A 30 22.58 -12.77 0.56
C ASN A 30 21.80 -12.14 -0.59
N ILE A 31 21.72 -12.80 -1.73
CA ILE A 31 20.90 -12.36 -2.88
C ILE A 31 19.44 -12.32 -2.46
N LEU A 32 18.93 -13.35 -1.79
CA LEU A 32 17.55 -13.40 -1.31
C LEU A 32 17.25 -12.28 -0.31
N ILE A 33 18.17 -12.03 0.62
CA ILE A 33 18.03 -10.95 1.60
C ILE A 33 17.92 -9.60 0.89
N ALA A 34 18.79 -9.33 -0.10
CA ALA A 34 18.75 -8.10 -0.87
C ALA A 34 17.41 -7.92 -1.61
N ASP A 35 16.92 -9.00 -2.23
CA ASP A 35 15.62 -8.99 -2.92
C ASP A 35 14.47 -8.70 -1.96
N LEU A 36 14.49 -9.33 -0.78
CA LEU A 36 13.46 -9.10 0.25
C LEU A 36 13.50 -7.68 0.79
N GLN A 37 14.68 -7.12 0.99
CA GLN A 37 14.83 -5.73 1.42
C GLN A 37 14.26 -4.77 0.39
N LYS A 38 14.51 -5.02 -0.89
CA LYS A 38 13.97 -4.23 -1.99
C LYS A 38 12.44 -4.29 -2.00
N LYS A 39 11.89 -5.50 -1.90
CA LYS A 39 10.42 -5.70 -1.85
C LYS A 39 9.79 -5.02 -0.65
N ASN A 40 10.45 -5.08 0.51
CA ASN A 40 9.96 -4.41 1.71
C ASN A 40 9.92 -2.89 1.54
N THR A 41 10.92 -2.31 0.89
CA THR A 41 10.94 -0.88 0.59
C THR A 41 9.81 -0.51 -0.37
N GLU A 42 9.61 -1.29 -1.43
CA GLU A 42 8.52 -1.09 -2.40
C GLU A 42 7.15 -1.16 -1.72
N LEU A 43 6.94 -2.16 -0.86
CA LEU A 43 5.68 -2.33 -0.12
C LEU A 43 5.45 -1.18 0.87
N SER A 44 6.49 -0.72 1.54
CA SER A 44 6.41 0.43 2.44
C SER A 44 5.98 1.69 1.69
N ASN A 45 6.55 1.93 0.51
CA ASN A 45 6.18 3.07 -0.34
C ASN A 45 4.75 2.96 -0.84
N GLU A 46 4.32 1.77 -1.27
CA GLU A 46 2.94 1.51 -1.68
C GLU A 46 1.96 1.76 -0.53
N ASN A 47 2.31 1.33 0.68
CA ASN A 47 1.48 1.55 1.87
C ASN A 47 1.31 3.03 2.18
N ILE A 48 2.34 3.84 2.01
CA ILE A 48 2.26 5.29 2.18
C ILE A 48 1.27 5.90 1.18
N VAL A 49 1.36 5.51 -0.09
CA VAL A 49 0.46 5.98 -1.15
C VAL A 49 -0.99 5.59 -0.84
N VAL A 50 -1.24 4.34 -0.49
CA VAL A 50 -2.57 3.83 -0.13
C VAL A 50 -3.13 4.58 1.08
N HIS A 51 -2.31 4.85 2.07
CA HIS A 51 -2.72 5.60 3.26
C HIS A 51 -3.19 7.02 2.90
N GLU A 52 -2.45 7.71 2.04
CA GLU A 52 -2.83 9.05 1.56
C GLU A 52 -4.11 9.02 0.74
N GLU A 53 -4.25 8.05 -0.16
CA GLU A 53 -5.47 7.86 -0.95
C GLU A 53 -6.67 7.61 -0.05
N ASN A 54 -6.52 6.77 0.98
CA ASN A 54 -7.59 6.49 1.94
C ASN A 54 -8.00 7.74 2.72
N LYS A 55 -7.05 8.57 3.10
CA LYS A 55 -7.30 9.84 3.77
C LYS A 55 -8.12 10.78 2.89
N ASP A 56 -7.74 10.91 1.63
CA ASP A 56 -8.45 11.74 0.65
C ASP A 56 -9.87 11.22 0.40
N LEU A 57 -10.05 9.91 0.28
CA LEU A 57 -11.36 9.29 0.10
C LEU A 57 -12.27 9.49 1.31
N ARG A 58 -11.74 9.44 2.52
CA ARG A 58 -12.51 9.72 3.74
C ARG A 58 -13.00 11.16 3.76
N PHE A 59 -12.14 12.09 3.37
CA PHE A 59 -12.49 13.50 3.29
C PHE A 59 -13.61 13.73 2.27
N GLU A 60 -13.49 13.17 1.07
CA GLU A 60 -14.54 13.24 0.04
C GLU A 60 -15.85 12.64 0.51
N ASN A 61 -15.80 11.49 1.20
CA ASN A 61 -16.98 10.84 1.74
C ASN A 61 -17.69 11.70 2.79
N GLU A 62 -16.94 12.38 3.64
CA GLU A 62 -17.50 13.30 4.64
C GLU A 62 -18.17 14.50 3.97
N GLU A 63 -17.55 15.09 2.97
CA GLU A 63 -18.15 16.19 2.20
C GLU A 63 -19.45 15.77 1.52
N GLN A 64 -19.49 14.57 0.92
CA GLN A 64 -20.67 14.04 0.29
C GLN A 64 -21.80 13.78 1.31
N ARG A 65 -21.48 13.27 2.49
CA ARG A 65 -22.46 13.09 3.57
C ARG A 65 -23.06 14.40 4.02
N GLU A 66 -22.25 15.43 4.20
CA GLU A 66 -22.70 16.76 4.57
C GLU A 66 -23.63 17.35 3.50
N LEU A 67 -23.29 17.18 2.25
CA LEU A 67 -24.12 17.64 1.13
C LEU A 67 -25.48 16.91 1.13
N ILE A 68 -25.48 15.60 1.28
CA ILE A 68 -26.69 14.79 1.36
C ILE A 68 -27.57 15.22 2.54
N ASP A 69 -26.97 15.46 3.70
CA ASP A 69 -27.69 15.92 4.89
C ASP A 69 -28.35 17.29 4.67
N ARG A 70 -27.62 18.21 4.01
CA ARG A 70 -28.16 19.54 3.66
C ARG A 70 -29.35 19.41 2.68
N ILE A 71 -29.22 18.55 1.67
CA ILE A 71 -30.30 18.29 0.71
C ILE A 71 -31.53 17.71 1.43
N LYS A 72 -31.34 16.75 2.32
CA LYS A 72 -32.43 16.18 3.12
C LYS A 72 -33.11 17.22 3.99
N ARG A 73 -32.37 18.08 4.66
CA ARG A 73 -32.94 19.16 5.49
C ARG A 73 -33.78 20.11 4.68
N ILE A 74 -33.33 20.48 3.49
CA ILE A 74 -34.06 21.38 2.58
C ILE A 74 -35.33 20.67 2.10
N ALA A 75 -35.23 19.42 1.67
CA ALA A 75 -36.36 18.65 1.17
C ALA A 75 -37.46 18.43 2.23
N THR A 76 -37.08 18.36 3.52
CA THR A 76 -38.00 18.17 4.63
C THR A 76 -38.35 19.44 5.39
N SER A 77 -37.74 20.57 5.02
CA SER A 77 -37.96 21.83 5.71
C SER A 77 -39.28 22.47 5.33
N ASN A 78 -40.03 22.95 6.36
CA ASN A 78 -41.24 23.71 6.16
C ASN A 78 -40.98 25.16 5.74
N ALA A 79 -39.73 25.61 5.71
CA ALA A 79 -39.36 26.94 5.24
C ALA A 79 -39.52 27.13 3.73
N TYR A 80 -39.51 26.02 2.98
CA TYR A 80 -39.68 26.05 1.53
C TYR A 80 -41.07 25.48 1.18
N ASN A 81 -42.00 26.39 0.84
CA ASN A 81 -43.40 26.02 0.67
C ASN A 81 -43.79 25.49 -0.69
N ASN A 82 -42.86 25.40 -1.66
CA ASN A 82 -43.15 24.81 -2.95
C ASN A 82 -41.95 24.05 -3.48
N GLU A 83 -42.24 23.04 -4.33
CA GLU A 83 -41.26 22.16 -4.91
C GLU A 83 -40.21 22.87 -5.72
N LYS A 84 -40.59 23.97 -6.40
CA LYS A 84 -39.66 24.73 -7.24
C LYS A 84 -38.58 25.42 -6.41
N ALA A 85 -38.93 26.00 -5.26
CA ALA A 85 -38.00 26.64 -4.35
C ALA A 85 -37.02 25.60 -3.73
N ILE A 86 -37.52 24.44 -3.34
CA ILE A 86 -36.73 23.33 -2.83
C ILE A 86 -35.74 22.86 -3.90
N LEU A 87 -36.22 22.64 -5.12
CA LEU A 87 -35.40 22.16 -6.22
C LEU A 87 -34.30 23.17 -6.58
N ASN A 88 -34.60 24.46 -6.64
CA ASN A 88 -33.63 25.50 -6.91
C ASN A 88 -32.55 25.55 -5.84
N LYS A 89 -32.91 25.40 -4.56
CA LYS A 89 -31.95 25.41 -3.46
C LYS A 89 -31.02 24.21 -3.51
N ILE A 90 -31.54 23.03 -3.85
CA ILE A 90 -30.74 21.81 -4.04
C ILE A 90 -29.77 22.00 -5.20
N LYS A 91 -30.21 22.56 -6.31
CA LYS A 91 -29.34 22.85 -7.45
C LYS A 91 -28.20 23.81 -7.11
N GLU A 92 -28.48 24.85 -6.31
CA GLU A 92 -27.44 25.77 -5.83
C GLU A 92 -26.39 25.04 -5.01
N LEU A 93 -26.80 24.18 -4.09
CA LEU A 93 -25.87 23.41 -3.25
C LEU A 93 -24.97 22.48 -4.07
N ILE A 94 -25.53 21.80 -5.06
CA ILE A 94 -24.77 20.90 -5.94
C ILE A 94 -23.78 21.72 -6.78
N SER A 95 -24.21 22.84 -7.33
CA SER A 95 -23.36 23.74 -8.12
C SER A 95 -22.18 24.28 -7.29
N ASP A 96 -22.43 24.72 -6.06
CA ASP A 96 -21.41 25.20 -5.15
C ASP A 96 -20.41 24.09 -4.80
N SER A 97 -20.89 22.88 -4.54
CA SER A 97 -20.06 21.71 -4.28
C SER A 97 -19.15 21.37 -5.48
N GLU A 98 -19.68 21.43 -6.70
CA GLU A 98 -18.90 21.18 -7.91
C GLU A 98 -17.85 22.26 -8.15
N SER A 99 -18.13 23.51 -7.82
CA SER A 99 -17.18 24.63 -8.00
C SER A 99 -16.02 24.58 -7.02
N GLU A 100 -16.17 23.94 -5.86
CA GLU A 100 -15.11 23.76 -4.86
C GLU A 100 -14.09 22.67 -5.27
N ASN A 101 -14.45 21.80 -6.18
CA ASN A 101 -13.57 20.76 -6.70
C ASN A 101 -12.86 21.20 -7.98
#